data_44e161fcc0523803e7499e67008c74a1
#
_entry.id   44e161fcc0523803e7499e67008c74a1
#
_cell.length_a   1.000
_cell.length_b   1.000
_cell.length_c   1.000
_cell.angle_alpha   90.00
_cell.angle_beta   90.00
_cell.angle_gamma   90.00
#
_symmetry.space_group_name_H-M   'P 1'
#
loop_
_entity.id
_entity.type
_entity.pdbx_description
1 polymer ?
#
loop_
_entity_poly.entity_id
_entity_poly.type
_entity_poly.pdbx_seq_one_letter_code
_entity_poly.pdbx_strand_id
1 'polypeptide(L)'
;MNIRNILRSVTAVGCMVVAMVGLPACDDELEVQQAFPFTVDLMPIPNKVTKGETVEIRCELVAEGKTDNTIYTIRYFQFEGEGTLKMDNGIVLQPNDRYLLEKEIFRMYYTSECDESQNFIVVVEDNYGQSYEMEFDLNNENVDEEPANTPSME
;
A
#
# COMPACT_ATOMS: atom_id res chain seq x y z
N MET A 1 -32.83 -71.81 -13.97
CA MET A 1 -32.19 -70.50 -13.59
C MET A 1 -31.96 -69.76 -14.93
N ASN A 2 -32.71 -68.65 -15.16
CA ASN A 2 -32.77 -68.00 -16.47
C ASN A 2 -31.57 -67.13 -16.77
N ILE A 3 -30.80 -67.41 -17.75
CA ILE A 3 -29.62 -66.69 -18.25
C ILE A 3 -29.87 -65.17 -18.39
N ARG A 4 -31.11 -64.78 -18.72
CA ARG A 4 -31.54 -63.36 -18.86
C ARG A 4 -31.51 -62.58 -17.53
N ASN A 5 -31.70 -63.22 -16.38
CA ASN A 5 -31.67 -62.59 -15.09
C ASN A 5 -30.22 -62.40 -14.59
N ILE A 6 -29.33 -63.33 -14.99
CA ILE A 6 -27.89 -63.21 -14.68
C ILE A 6 -27.27 -62.08 -15.47
N LEU A 7 -27.64 -61.93 -16.76
CA LEU A 7 -27.14 -60.84 -17.60
C LEU A 7 -27.59 -59.45 -17.12
N ARG A 8 -28.82 -59.31 -16.58
CA ARG A 8 -29.34 -58.08 -16.00
C ARG A 8 -28.65 -57.71 -14.69
N SER A 9 -28.30 -58.72 -13.91
CA SER A 9 -27.60 -58.49 -12.63
C SER A 9 -26.15 -58.05 -12.85
N VAL A 10 -25.48 -58.61 -13.86
CA VAL A 10 -24.09 -58.27 -14.19
C VAL A 10 -23.97 -56.87 -14.79
N THR A 11 -24.95 -56.43 -15.60
CA THR A 11 -24.97 -55.04 -16.12
C THR A 11 -25.28 -54.01 -15.05
N ALA A 12 -26.14 -54.31 -14.06
CA ALA A 12 -26.44 -53.39 -12.97
C ALA A 12 -25.26 -53.19 -12.03
N VAL A 13 -24.48 -54.24 -11.72
CA VAL A 13 -23.29 -54.17 -10.89
C VAL A 13 -22.13 -53.51 -11.64
N GLY A 14 -21.99 -53.75 -12.93
CA GLY A 14 -20.96 -53.07 -13.76
C GLY A 14 -21.14 -51.56 -13.87
N CYS A 15 -22.38 -51.06 -13.99
CA CYS A 15 -22.65 -49.63 -13.99
C CYS A 15 -22.40 -48.95 -12.62
N MET A 16 -22.58 -49.66 -11.51
CA MET A 16 -22.40 -49.10 -10.19
C MET A 16 -20.91 -48.94 -9.80
N VAL A 17 -20.04 -49.80 -10.34
CA VAL A 17 -18.59 -49.75 -10.12
C VAL A 17 -17.91 -48.64 -10.92
N VAL A 18 -18.42 -48.34 -12.14
CA VAL A 18 -17.86 -47.28 -12.98
C VAL A 18 -18.21 -45.89 -12.50
N ALA A 19 -19.28 -45.71 -11.72
CA ALA A 19 -19.69 -44.42 -11.16
C ALA A 19 -18.80 -43.96 -9.96
N MET A 20 -17.97 -44.85 -9.38
CA MET A 20 -17.12 -44.50 -8.21
C MET A 20 -15.69 -44.08 -8.58
N VAL A 21 -15.28 -44.10 -9.83
CA VAL A 21 -13.89 -43.81 -10.24
C VAL A 21 -13.75 -42.42 -10.88
N GLY A 22 -14.78 -41.60 -10.91
CA GLY A 22 -14.82 -40.39 -11.71
C GLY A 22 -15.00 -39.08 -10.96
N LEU A 23 -14.60 -38.99 -9.69
CA LEU A 23 -14.44 -37.68 -9.05
C LEU A 23 -12.95 -37.31 -9.09
N PRO A 24 -12.52 -36.41 -10.00
CA PRO A 24 -11.26 -35.74 -9.76
C PRO A 24 -11.44 -34.99 -8.44
N ALA A 25 -10.72 -35.39 -7.40
CA ALA A 25 -10.46 -34.51 -6.29
C ALA A 25 -9.68 -33.33 -6.89
N CYS A 26 -10.35 -32.20 -7.08
CA CYS A 26 -9.67 -30.93 -7.17
C CYS A 26 -9.03 -30.75 -5.80
N ASP A 27 -7.78 -31.15 -5.66
CA ASP A 27 -6.87 -30.53 -4.70
C ASP A 27 -6.57 -29.12 -5.24
N ASP A 28 -7.58 -28.24 -5.15
CA ASP A 28 -7.29 -26.83 -5.05
C ASP A 28 -6.64 -26.68 -3.67
N GLU A 29 -5.33 -26.82 -3.61
CA GLU A 29 -4.55 -26.18 -2.56
C GLU A 29 -4.92 -24.70 -2.64
N LEU A 30 -5.90 -24.33 -1.81
CA LEU A 30 -6.13 -22.93 -1.48
C LEU A 30 -4.83 -22.48 -0.85
N GLU A 31 -3.92 -21.91 -1.65
CA GLU A 31 -2.87 -21.05 -1.12
C GLU A 31 -3.61 -19.95 -0.37
N VAL A 32 -3.72 -20.13 0.94
CA VAL A 32 -4.18 -19.07 1.83
C VAL A 32 -3.11 -17.99 1.75
N GLN A 33 -3.33 -17.03 0.86
CA GLN A 33 -2.50 -15.83 0.78
C GLN A 33 -2.70 -15.08 2.08
N GLN A 34 -1.79 -15.29 3.02
CA GLN A 34 -1.83 -14.66 4.32
C GLN A 34 -1.27 -13.25 4.19
N ALA A 35 -2.16 -12.27 4.26
CA ALA A 35 -1.78 -10.88 4.41
C ALA A 35 -1.37 -10.62 5.87
N PHE A 36 -0.25 -9.98 6.09
CA PHE A 36 0.20 -9.55 7.42
C PHE A 36 0.00 -8.04 7.55
N PRO A 37 -0.60 -7.55 8.65
CA PRO A 37 -0.69 -6.13 8.91
C PRO A 37 0.70 -5.49 8.93
N PHE A 38 0.77 -4.25 8.43
CA PHE A 38 1.98 -3.45 8.48
C PHE A 38 1.67 -1.99 8.82
N THR A 39 2.66 -1.30 9.32
CA THR A 39 2.68 0.14 9.58
C THR A 39 3.92 0.76 8.98
N VAL A 40 3.95 2.08 8.89
CA VAL A 40 5.17 2.81 8.54
C VAL A 40 5.49 3.78 9.67
N ASP A 41 6.62 3.55 10.32
CA ASP A 41 7.13 4.43 11.36
C ASP A 41 7.87 5.61 10.72
N LEU A 42 7.56 6.82 11.21
CA LEU A 42 8.12 8.07 10.74
C LEU A 42 9.03 8.69 11.80
N MET A 43 10.22 9.14 11.39
CA MET A 43 11.01 10.03 12.21
C MET A 43 10.40 11.44 12.21
N PRO A 44 10.49 12.22 13.31
CA PRO A 44 10.02 13.59 13.36
C PRO A 44 10.62 14.43 12.23
N ILE A 45 9.79 15.21 11.56
CA ILE A 45 10.17 16.15 10.50
C ILE A 45 9.85 17.59 10.93
N PRO A 46 10.48 18.61 10.33
CA PRO A 46 10.06 19.99 10.49
C PRO A 46 8.60 20.18 10.05
N ASN A 47 7.86 21.03 10.72
CA ASN A 47 6.50 21.40 10.36
C ASN A 47 6.44 22.69 9.52
N LYS A 48 7.59 23.24 9.16
CA LYS A 48 7.74 24.43 8.33
C LYS A 48 8.75 24.17 7.23
N VAL A 49 8.54 24.76 6.08
CA VAL A 49 9.40 24.67 4.92
C VAL A 49 9.34 25.96 4.10
N THR A 50 10.49 26.42 3.60
CA THR A 50 10.56 27.55 2.66
C THR A 50 10.64 27.05 1.23
N LYS A 51 10.26 27.91 0.28
CA LYS A 51 10.42 27.61 -1.14
C LYS A 51 11.87 27.27 -1.49
N GLY A 52 12.07 26.15 -2.18
CA GLY A 52 13.39 25.61 -2.55
C GLY A 52 14.06 24.79 -1.47
N GLU A 53 13.50 24.75 -0.26
CA GLU A 53 14.01 23.91 0.81
C GLU A 53 13.58 22.44 0.62
N THR A 54 14.44 21.53 1.05
CA THR A 54 14.19 20.10 1.00
C THR A 54 14.12 19.51 2.40
N VAL A 55 13.02 18.82 2.68
CA VAL A 55 12.80 18.06 3.93
C VAL A 55 13.11 16.60 3.68
N GLU A 56 13.97 16.00 4.52
CA GLU A 56 14.24 14.57 4.54
C GLU A 56 13.21 13.87 5.42
N ILE A 57 12.50 12.90 4.85
CA ILE A 57 11.49 12.08 5.52
C ILE A 57 12.03 10.66 5.62
N ARG A 58 12.29 10.20 6.84
CA ARG A 58 12.84 8.87 7.13
C ARG A 58 11.74 7.95 7.57
N CYS A 59 11.62 6.81 6.89
CA CYS A 59 10.55 5.85 7.07
C CYS A 59 11.10 4.44 7.33
N GLU A 60 10.39 3.69 8.16
CA GLU A 60 10.60 2.27 8.38
C GLU A 60 9.26 1.54 8.27
N LEU A 61 9.14 0.62 7.29
CA LEU A 61 8.01 -0.26 7.16
C LEU A 61 8.16 -1.42 8.14
N VAL A 62 7.20 -1.56 9.05
CA VAL A 62 7.16 -2.59 10.09
C VAL A 62 5.97 -3.51 9.81
N ALA A 63 6.24 -4.75 9.41
CA ALA A 63 5.21 -5.76 9.17
C ALA A 63 5.21 -6.80 10.29
N GLU A 64 4.04 -7.26 10.71
CA GLU A 64 3.89 -8.34 11.71
C GLU A 64 4.39 -9.70 11.18
N GLY A 65 4.48 -9.85 9.87
CA GLY A 65 5.01 -11.01 9.18
C GLY A 65 5.24 -10.73 7.71
N LYS A 66 5.89 -11.63 7.01
CA LYS A 66 6.21 -11.48 5.59
C LYS A 66 6.17 -12.84 4.90
N THR A 67 5.60 -12.86 3.70
CA THR A 67 5.73 -13.99 2.77
C THR A 67 6.72 -13.62 1.67
N ASP A 68 7.31 -14.61 1.01
CA ASP A 68 8.24 -14.38 -0.10
C ASP A 68 7.58 -13.64 -1.29
N ASN A 69 6.25 -13.66 -1.35
CA ASN A 69 5.44 -13.04 -2.39
C ASN A 69 4.90 -11.66 -2.00
N THR A 70 5.23 -11.13 -0.83
CA THR A 70 4.79 -9.81 -0.40
C THR A 70 5.54 -8.72 -1.16
N ILE A 71 4.80 -7.88 -1.88
CA ILE A 71 5.32 -6.75 -2.66
C ILE A 71 4.68 -5.48 -2.13
N TYR A 72 5.50 -4.49 -1.79
CA TYR A 72 5.04 -3.18 -1.39
C TYR A 72 5.23 -2.18 -2.52
N THR A 73 4.25 -1.27 -2.63
CA THR A 73 4.29 -0.14 -3.55
C THR A 73 4.02 1.15 -2.81
N ILE A 74 4.50 2.27 -3.36
CA ILE A 74 4.35 3.61 -2.79
C ILE A 74 3.74 4.54 -3.84
N ARG A 75 2.82 5.41 -3.39
CA ARG A 75 2.22 6.52 -4.17
C ARG A 75 2.18 7.76 -3.32
N TYR A 76 2.10 8.94 -3.95
CA TYR A 76 1.81 10.16 -3.23
C TYR A 76 0.76 11.02 -3.95
N PHE A 77 0.11 11.90 -3.19
CA PHE A 77 -0.90 12.83 -3.67
C PHE A 77 -0.65 14.18 -3.04
N GLN A 78 -0.54 15.22 -3.88
CA GLN A 78 -0.40 16.61 -3.45
C GLN A 78 -1.79 17.27 -3.44
N PHE A 79 -2.21 17.83 -2.31
CA PHE A 79 -3.50 18.50 -2.17
C PHE A 79 -3.36 20.01 -2.14
N GLU A 80 -2.35 20.52 -1.43
CA GLU A 80 -2.07 21.94 -1.31
C GLU A 80 -0.59 22.22 -1.57
N GLY A 81 -0.31 23.40 -2.13
CA GLY A 81 1.01 23.82 -2.51
C GLY A 81 1.56 23.11 -3.74
N GLU A 82 2.83 23.33 -4.02
CA GLU A 82 3.57 22.70 -5.12
C GLU A 82 4.92 22.22 -4.62
N GLY A 83 5.28 20.99 -4.98
CA GLY A 83 6.56 20.42 -4.59
C GLY A 83 6.88 19.13 -5.30
N THR A 84 8.11 18.70 -5.16
CA THR A 84 8.64 17.47 -5.75
C THR A 84 9.02 16.49 -4.67
N LEU A 85 8.48 15.26 -4.73
CA LEU A 85 8.84 14.15 -3.86
C LEU A 85 9.78 13.18 -4.57
N LYS A 86 10.92 12.90 -3.96
CA LYS A 86 11.98 12.04 -4.52
C LYS A 86 12.37 10.96 -3.53
N MET A 87 12.57 9.73 -4.01
CA MET A 87 13.09 8.61 -3.22
C MET A 87 14.62 8.63 -3.08
N ASP A 88 15.16 7.88 -2.13
CA ASP A 88 16.60 7.74 -1.89
C ASP A 88 17.35 7.09 -3.06
N ASN A 89 16.68 6.31 -3.90
CA ASN A 89 17.22 5.74 -5.13
C ASN A 89 17.26 6.74 -6.31
N GLY A 90 16.79 7.98 -6.10
CA GLY A 90 16.77 9.05 -7.09
C GLY A 90 15.50 9.13 -7.95
N ILE A 91 14.55 8.23 -7.77
CA ILE A 91 13.27 8.26 -8.49
C ILE A 91 12.44 9.45 -7.99
N VAL A 92 12.00 10.30 -8.91
CA VAL A 92 11.01 11.37 -8.65
C VAL A 92 9.63 10.77 -8.82
N LEU A 93 8.84 10.80 -7.74
CA LEU A 93 7.48 10.31 -7.75
C LEU A 93 6.56 11.32 -8.45
N GLN A 94 5.77 10.85 -9.39
CA GLN A 94 4.68 11.63 -9.96
C GLN A 94 3.41 11.41 -9.13
N PRO A 95 2.59 12.46 -8.90
CA PRO A 95 1.35 12.32 -8.15
C PRO A 95 0.46 11.22 -8.74
N ASN A 96 -0.09 10.36 -7.86
CA ASN A 96 -0.95 9.23 -8.18
C ASN A 96 -0.28 8.06 -8.94
N ASP A 97 0.96 8.16 -9.35
CA ASP A 97 1.69 7.04 -9.95
C ASP A 97 2.18 6.07 -8.87
N ARG A 98 2.22 4.78 -9.21
CA ARG A 98 2.63 3.71 -8.30
C ARG A 98 4.05 3.27 -8.61
N TYR A 99 4.88 3.20 -7.56
CA TYR A 99 6.28 2.80 -7.64
C TYR A 99 6.55 1.62 -6.72
N LEU A 100 7.48 0.76 -7.10
CA LEU A 100 7.90 -0.37 -6.26
C LEU A 100 8.70 0.16 -5.05
N LEU A 101 8.35 -0.32 -3.86
CA LEU A 101 9.11 -0.08 -2.62
C LEU A 101 9.98 -1.30 -2.33
N GLU A 102 11.26 -1.22 -2.70
CA GLU A 102 12.18 -2.36 -2.59
C GLU A 102 12.77 -2.57 -1.20
N LYS A 103 12.73 -1.53 -0.36
CA LYS A 103 13.35 -1.53 0.98
C LYS A 103 12.33 -1.21 2.05
N GLU A 104 12.43 -1.88 3.19
CA GLU A 104 11.64 -1.57 4.37
C GLU A 104 12.10 -0.27 5.04
N ILE A 105 13.41 0.00 5.07
CA ILE A 105 13.96 1.27 5.53
C ILE A 105 14.27 2.12 4.31
N PHE A 106 13.58 3.25 4.18
CA PHE A 106 13.69 4.13 3.02
C PHE A 106 13.62 5.60 3.42
N ARG A 107 14.03 6.47 2.50
CA ARG A 107 13.97 7.92 2.68
C ARG A 107 13.30 8.56 1.49
N MET A 108 12.55 9.61 1.82
CA MET A 108 11.98 10.51 0.83
C MET A 108 12.51 11.91 1.06
N TYR A 109 12.61 12.68 0.00
CA TYR A 109 13.05 14.06 0.01
C TYR A 109 11.97 14.89 -0.66
N TYR A 110 11.28 15.71 0.13
CA TYR A 110 10.27 16.63 -0.37
C TYR A 110 10.89 18.02 -0.53
N THR A 111 10.84 18.57 -1.73
CA THR A 111 11.31 19.93 -2.05
C THR A 111 10.11 20.82 -2.33
N SER A 112 9.90 21.88 -1.53
CA SER A 112 8.85 22.86 -1.77
C SER A 112 9.18 23.75 -2.99
N GLU A 113 8.21 23.97 -3.87
CA GLU A 113 8.39 24.77 -5.10
C GLU A 113 7.57 26.06 -5.07
N CYS A 114 6.75 26.32 -4.04
CA CYS A 114 5.98 27.54 -3.87
C CYS A 114 6.11 28.12 -2.45
N ASP A 115 5.54 29.31 -2.25
CA ASP A 115 5.51 30.02 -0.98
C ASP A 115 4.20 29.80 -0.19
N GLU A 116 3.46 28.76 -0.51
CA GLU A 116 2.23 28.35 0.17
C GLU A 116 2.49 27.18 1.13
N SER A 117 1.55 26.94 2.04
CA SER A 117 1.57 25.72 2.86
C SER A 117 1.45 24.48 1.96
N GLN A 118 2.09 23.38 2.40
CA GLN A 118 2.12 22.14 1.65
C GLN A 118 1.28 21.10 2.40
N ASN A 119 0.31 20.49 1.70
CA ASN A 119 -0.37 19.31 2.20
C ASN A 119 -0.27 18.19 1.17
N PHE A 120 0.26 17.05 1.60
CA PHE A 120 0.35 15.85 0.78
C PHE A 120 0.24 14.59 1.62
N ILE A 121 -0.21 13.50 0.99
CA ILE A 121 -0.18 12.18 1.60
C ILE A 121 0.72 11.24 0.81
N VAL A 122 1.30 10.29 1.53
CA VAL A 122 2.04 9.16 0.96
C VAL A 122 1.36 7.88 1.41
N VAL A 123 1.03 7.01 0.45
CA VAL A 123 0.35 5.74 0.68
C VAL A 123 1.29 4.60 0.31
N VAL A 124 1.53 3.71 1.26
CA VAL A 124 2.20 2.42 1.03
C VAL A 124 1.12 1.36 0.95
N GLU A 125 1.18 0.52 -0.09
CA GLU A 125 0.20 -0.55 -0.33
C GLU A 125 0.93 -1.88 -0.55
N ASP A 126 0.37 -2.97 -0.03
CA ASP A 126 0.83 -4.31 -0.38
C ASP A 126 0.05 -4.89 -1.57
N ASN A 127 0.50 -6.03 -2.08
CA ASN A 127 -0.18 -6.75 -3.16
C ASN A 127 -1.40 -7.57 -2.69
N TYR A 128 -1.74 -7.53 -1.40
CA TYR A 128 -2.91 -8.17 -0.80
C TYR A 128 -4.05 -7.17 -0.52
N GLY A 129 -3.85 -5.88 -0.84
CA GLY A 129 -4.87 -4.84 -0.71
C GLY A 129 -4.88 -4.13 0.64
N GLN A 130 -3.85 -4.29 1.47
CA GLN A 130 -3.66 -3.48 2.66
C GLN A 130 -2.92 -2.19 2.30
N SER A 131 -3.21 -1.11 3.01
CA SER A 131 -2.58 0.19 2.82
C SER A 131 -2.32 0.89 4.14
N TYR A 132 -1.26 1.69 4.16
CA TYR A 132 -0.91 2.60 5.24
C TYR A 132 -0.70 4.01 4.67
N GLU A 133 -1.38 4.99 5.26
CA GLU A 133 -1.35 6.38 4.81
C GLU A 133 -0.58 7.25 5.79
N MET A 134 0.28 8.11 5.27
CA MET A 134 1.05 9.10 5.99
C MET A 134 0.68 10.49 5.48
N GLU A 135 0.19 11.35 6.35
CA GLU A 135 -0.18 12.73 6.03
C GLU A 135 0.92 13.70 6.46
N PHE A 136 1.19 14.68 5.61
CA PHE A 136 2.22 15.69 5.81
C PHE A 136 1.65 17.09 5.60
N ASP A 137 1.72 17.89 6.67
CA ASP A 137 1.36 19.30 6.68
C ASP A 137 2.60 20.13 6.98
N LEU A 138 3.08 20.89 6.01
CA LEU A 138 4.23 21.76 6.13
C LEU A 138 3.81 23.21 5.91
N ASN A 139 3.85 24.02 6.96
CA ASN A 139 3.54 25.43 6.86
C ASN A 139 4.68 26.21 6.18
N ASN A 140 4.35 27.32 5.52
CA ASN A 140 5.36 28.20 5.01
C ASN A 140 6.00 29.01 6.19
N GLU A 141 7.33 29.07 6.24
CA GLU A 141 8.05 29.78 7.29
C GLU A 141 7.92 31.33 7.15
N ASN A 142 7.57 31.81 5.93
CA ASN A 142 7.42 33.23 5.64
C ASN A 142 6.04 33.80 5.99
N VAL A 143 5.09 33.01 6.47
CA VAL A 143 3.85 33.50 7.05
C VAL A 143 4.14 33.94 8.46
N ASP A 144 4.81 35.11 8.61
CA ASP A 144 4.92 35.80 9.87
C ASP A 144 3.51 36.07 10.40
N GLU A 145 3.29 35.74 11.66
CA GLU A 145 2.13 36.15 12.42
C GLU A 145 1.95 37.65 12.24
N GLU A 146 0.94 38.07 11.45
CA GLU A 146 0.53 39.46 11.41
C GLU A 146 0.21 39.86 12.84
N PRO A 147 0.94 40.85 13.43
CA PRO A 147 0.72 41.22 14.82
C PRO A 147 -0.73 41.69 14.92
N ALA A 148 -1.51 41.02 15.76
CA ALA A 148 -2.88 41.39 16.09
C ALA A 148 -2.93 42.88 16.39
N ASN A 149 -3.47 43.64 15.42
CA ASN A 149 -3.65 45.07 15.52
C ASN A 149 -4.64 45.34 16.64
N THR A 150 -4.10 45.63 17.83
CA THR A 150 -4.87 46.07 18.99
C THR A 150 -5.40 47.45 18.66
N PRO A 151 -6.72 47.68 18.51
CA PRO A 151 -7.24 49.03 18.36
C PRO A 151 -7.03 49.78 19.68
N SER A 152 -6.16 50.77 19.66
CA SER A 152 -6.05 51.76 20.71
C SER A 152 -7.36 52.54 20.81
N MET A 153 -8.12 52.31 21.88
CA MET A 153 -9.22 53.19 22.28
C MET A 153 -8.63 54.52 22.74
N GLU A 154 -8.96 55.58 22.04
CA GLU A 154 -9.10 56.94 22.60
C GLU A 154 -10.52 57.18 23.02
#